data_64329be8d14717c294088ab8f3da2e64
#
_entry.id   64329be8d14717c294088ab8f3da2e64
#
_cell.length_a   1.000
_cell.length_b   1.000
_cell.length_c   1.000
_cell.angle_alpha   90.00
_cell.angle_beta   90.00
_cell.angle_gamma   90.00
#
_symmetry.space_group_name_H-M   'P 1'
#
loop_
_entity.id
_entity.type
_entity.pdbx_description
1 polymer ?
#
loop_
_entity_poly.entity_id
_entity_poly.type
_entity_poly.pdbx_seq_one_letter_code
_entity_poly.pdbx_strand_id
1 'polypeptide(L)'
;MRTIFPAAEKIYDMKKIIILIVCVLSACFAAAQEPVPVLTLGTFHFDFPNLDQVQYAESEQIDVLNPVYQNEIETLVGLLEKFAPTIIVIERPVKMQFETDSLFRRYLADCYDLQRGEDEQIGFRLAKRLGIDRIYCVDEWGKHYDEIDELLRDENSK
;
A
#
# COMPACT_ATOMS: atom_id res chain seq x y z
N MET A 1 18.62 -72.36 -12.43
CA MET A 1 17.82 -71.57 -11.46
C MET A 1 18.10 -70.10 -11.76
N ARG A 2 17.21 -69.41 -12.54
CA ARG A 2 17.39 -68.01 -12.92
C ARG A 2 16.74 -67.12 -11.86
N THR A 3 17.54 -66.31 -11.22
CA THR A 3 17.10 -65.31 -10.23
C THR A 3 16.32 -64.22 -10.93
N ILE A 4 15.04 -64.10 -10.60
CA ILE A 4 14.08 -63.12 -11.17
C ILE A 4 13.98 -61.88 -10.22
N PHE A 5 15.08 -61.24 -9.85
CA PHE A 5 15.01 -60.11 -8.91
C PHE A 5 15.79 -58.81 -9.28
N PRO A 6 15.95 -58.39 -10.55
CA PRO A 6 16.48 -57.06 -10.78
C PRO A 6 15.42 -55.96 -11.06
N ALA A 7 14.19 -56.30 -11.38
CA ALA A 7 13.15 -55.31 -11.77
C ALA A 7 12.56 -54.58 -10.57
N ALA A 8 12.31 -55.30 -9.47
CA ALA A 8 11.68 -54.72 -8.29
C ALA A 8 12.58 -53.72 -7.55
N GLU A 9 13.87 -54.00 -7.49
CA GLU A 9 14.88 -53.11 -6.88
C GLU A 9 15.05 -51.83 -7.68
N LYS A 10 15.07 -51.90 -8.99
CA LYS A 10 15.15 -50.75 -9.89
C LYS A 10 13.91 -49.84 -9.82
N ILE A 11 12.73 -50.41 -9.64
CA ILE A 11 11.49 -49.64 -9.43
C ILE A 11 11.46 -48.97 -8.07
N TYR A 12 11.99 -49.58 -7.04
CA TYR A 12 12.12 -49.00 -5.70
C TYR A 12 13.06 -47.80 -5.67
N ASP A 13 14.20 -47.90 -6.34
CA ASP A 13 15.17 -46.80 -6.45
C ASP A 13 14.62 -45.63 -7.29
N MET A 14 13.91 -45.93 -8.38
CA MET A 14 13.22 -44.88 -9.16
C MET A 14 12.18 -44.11 -8.33
N LYS A 15 11.41 -44.78 -7.49
CA LYS A 15 10.44 -44.11 -6.61
C LYS A 15 11.14 -43.19 -5.61
N LYS A 16 12.26 -43.60 -5.02
CA LYS A 16 13.07 -42.75 -4.11
C LYS A 16 13.59 -41.50 -4.83
N ILE A 17 14.07 -41.65 -6.05
CA ILE A 17 14.56 -40.53 -6.87
C ILE A 17 13.42 -39.54 -7.17
N ILE A 18 12.25 -40.04 -7.53
CA ILE A 18 11.07 -39.19 -7.80
C ILE A 18 10.65 -38.43 -6.55
N ILE A 19 10.59 -39.10 -5.39
CA ILE A 19 10.26 -38.47 -4.11
C ILE A 19 11.28 -37.38 -3.77
N LEU A 20 12.57 -37.67 -3.95
CA LEU A 20 13.64 -36.70 -3.70
C LEU A 20 13.49 -35.45 -4.61
N ILE A 21 13.24 -35.66 -5.89
CA ILE A 21 13.02 -34.57 -6.84
C ILE A 21 11.80 -33.73 -6.45
N VAL A 22 10.69 -34.37 -6.07
CA VAL A 22 9.49 -33.65 -5.63
C VAL A 22 9.74 -32.85 -4.36
N CYS A 23 10.50 -33.43 -3.38
CA CYS A 23 10.88 -32.70 -2.17
C CYS A 23 11.81 -31.50 -2.44
N VAL A 24 12.78 -31.66 -3.35
CA VAL A 24 13.68 -30.57 -3.73
C VAL A 24 12.91 -29.46 -4.47
N LEU A 25 12.02 -29.81 -5.39
CA LEU A 25 11.18 -28.85 -6.09
C LEU A 25 10.24 -28.11 -5.12
N SER A 26 9.59 -28.82 -4.18
CA SER A 26 8.74 -28.17 -3.18
C SER A 26 9.54 -27.25 -2.23
N ALA A 27 10.75 -27.61 -1.85
CA ALA A 27 11.61 -26.74 -1.05
C ALA A 27 12.04 -25.47 -1.80
N CYS A 28 12.29 -25.57 -3.10
CA CYS A 28 12.58 -24.40 -3.94
C CYS A 28 11.39 -23.44 -4.07
N PHE A 29 10.16 -23.96 -4.11
CA PHE A 29 8.95 -23.12 -4.13
C PHE A 29 8.67 -22.44 -2.78
N ALA A 30 9.01 -23.07 -1.66
CA ALA A 30 8.81 -22.48 -0.33
C ALA A 30 9.81 -21.36 0.02
N ALA A 31 10.96 -21.32 -0.66
CA ALA A 31 12.04 -20.35 -0.39
C ALA A 31 11.88 -18.99 -1.11
N ALA A 32 10.83 -18.81 -1.93
CA ALA A 32 10.75 -17.70 -2.88
C ALA A 32 9.75 -16.59 -2.52
N GLN A 33 9.25 -16.51 -1.30
CA GLN A 33 8.42 -15.36 -0.88
C GLN A 33 9.28 -14.35 -0.14
N GLU A 34 9.90 -13.45 -0.88
CA GLU A 34 10.47 -12.26 -0.26
C GLU A 34 9.36 -11.39 0.33
N PRO A 35 9.57 -10.82 1.53
CA PRO A 35 8.59 -9.92 2.11
C PRO A 35 8.39 -8.71 1.19
N VAL A 36 7.14 -8.35 0.94
CA VAL A 36 6.81 -7.14 0.17
C VAL A 36 7.17 -5.93 1.02
N PRO A 37 8.06 -5.05 0.57
CA PRO A 37 8.37 -3.83 1.30
C PRO A 37 7.16 -2.90 1.29
N VAL A 38 6.79 -2.36 2.46
CA VAL A 38 5.70 -1.41 2.63
C VAL A 38 6.25 -0.12 3.22
N LEU A 39 5.90 1.02 2.63
CA LEU A 39 6.17 2.33 3.16
C LEU A 39 4.82 2.98 3.52
N THR A 40 4.69 3.43 4.76
CA THR A 40 3.54 4.22 5.22
C THR A 40 3.97 5.67 5.41
N LEU A 41 3.13 6.59 4.91
CA LEU A 41 3.31 8.02 5.09
C LEU A 41 2.09 8.56 5.84
N GLY A 42 2.30 9.15 7.01
CA GLY A 42 1.29 9.92 7.73
C GLY A 42 1.41 11.40 7.36
N THR A 43 0.26 12.02 7.12
CA THR A 43 0.14 13.45 6.81
C THR A 43 -0.90 14.08 7.74
N PHE A 44 -0.90 15.40 7.87
CA PHE A 44 -2.08 16.12 8.32
C PHE A 44 -3.06 16.28 7.14
N HIS A 45 -4.32 16.63 7.43
CA HIS A 45 -5.30 16.87 6.37
C HIS A 45 -5.04 18.17 5.63
N PHE A 46 -4.62 18.07 4.37
CA PHE A 46 -4.25 19.21 3.55
C PHE A 46 -5.46 20.09 3.15
N ASP A 47 -6.59 19.46 2.93
CA ASP A 47 -7.79 20.14 2.41
C ASP A 47 -8.66 20.72 3.52
N PHE A 48 -8.62 20.13 4.69
CA PHE A 48 -9.47 20.49 5.82
C PHE A 48 -8.62 20.77 7.08
N PRO A 49 -8.00 21.96 7.20
CA PRO A 49 -7.33 22.32 8.44
C PRO A 49 -8.36 22.24 9.60
N ASN A 50 -7.95 21.70 10.74
CA ASN A 50 -8.76 21.43 11.93
C ASN A 50 -9.66 20.16 11.89
N LEU A 51 -9.51 19.24 10.95
CA LEU A 51 -10.03 17.89 11.09
C LEU A 51 -9.13 16.98 11.94
N ASP A 52 -7.88 17.38 12.13
CA ASP A 52 -6.95 16.70 13.03
C ASP A 52 -7.35 16.89 14.50
N GLN A 53 -6.92 15.98 15.37
CA GLN A 53 -7.18 16.07 16.80
C GLN A 53 -6.60 17.35 17.44
N VAL A 54 -5.53 17.86 16.88
CA VAL A 54 -4.92 19.13 17.26
C VAL A 54 -5.47 20.23 16.36
N GLN A 55 -6.20 21.18 16.96
CA GLN A 55 -6.71 22.32 16.23
C GLN A 55 -5.67 23.44 16.22
N TYR A 56 -5.42 23.98 15.05
CA TYR A 56 -4.49 25.10 14.83
C TYR A 56 -5.26 26.42 14.72
N ALA A 57 -4.62 27.50 15.18
CA ALA A 57 -5.19 28.83 14.98
C ALA A 57 -5.24 29.15 13.47
N GLU A 58 -6.21 30.01 13.06
CA GLU A 58 -6.38 30.38 11.65
C GLU A 58 -5.11 30.96 11.03
N SER A 59 -4.28 31.66 11.83
CA SER A 59 -2.99 32.20 11.41
C SER A 59 -1.89 31.15 11.18
N GLU A 60 -2.10 29.92 11.64
CA GLU A 60 -1.17 28.79 11.52
C GLU A 60 -1.61 27.80 10.42
N GLN A 61 -2.76 28.04 9.82
CA GLN A 61 -3.27 27.19 8.77
C GLN A 61 -2.44 27.33 7.50
N ILE A 62 -2.11 26.19 6.89
CA ILE A 62 -1.27 26.09 5.71
C ILE A 62 -2.15 25.90 4.48
N ASP A 63 -2.07 26.79 3.49
CA ASP A 63 -2.62 26.51 2.15
C ASP A 63 -1.56 25.79 1.31
N VAL A 64 -1.71 24.48 1.16
CA VAL A 64 -0.78 23.62 0.42
C VAL A 64 -0.65 24.00 -1.06
N LEU A 65 -1.60 24.76 -1.63
CA LEU A 65 -1.51 25.28 -3.00
C LEU A 65 -0.55 26.50 -3.11
N ASN A 66 -0.08 27.03 -1.98
CA ASN A 66 0.94 28.08 -2.00
C ASN A 66 2.23 27.55 -2.65
N PRO A 67 2.91 28.31 -3.52
CA PRO A 67 4.12 27.87 -4.21
C PRO A 67 5.24 27.35 -3.32
N VAL A 68 5.37 27.86 -2.10
CA VAL A 68 6.37 27.38 -1.13
C VAL A 68 6.10 25.92 -0.78
N TYR A 69 4.85 25.60 -0.38
CA TYR A 69 4.47 24.24 -0.01
C TYR A 69 4.40 23.30 -1.21
N GLN A 70 4.02 23.81 -2.38
CA GLN A 70 4.08 23.04 -3.61
C GLN A 70 5.51 22.53 -3.90
N ASN A 71 6.54 23.35 -3.69
CA ASN A 71 7.93 22.95 -3.85
C ASN A 71 8.34 21.88 -2.81
N GLU A 72 7.85 22.00 -1.58
CA GLU A 72 8.09 20.99 -0.53
C GLU A 72 7.41 19.66 -0.86
N ILE A 73 6.16 19.68 -1.32
CA ILE A 73 5.42 18.50 -1.78
C ILE A 73 6.15 17.84 -2.95
N GLU A 74 6.60 18.60 -3.94
CA GLU A 74 7.38 18.09 -5.07
C GLU A 74 8.69 17.42 -4.62
N THR A 75 9.35 17.99 -3.61
CA THR A 75 10.55 17.43 -3.00
C THR A 75 10.23 16.11 -2.29
N LEU A 76 9.14 16.07 -1.49
CA LEU A 76 8.67 14.87 -0.82
C LEU A 76 8.33 13.76 -1.81
N VAL A 77 7.57 14.08 -2.87
CA VAL A 77 7.24 13.12 -3.93
C VAL A 77 8.50 12.56 -4.59
N GLY A 78 9.52 13.41 -4.83
CA GLY A 78 10.81 12.96 -5.35
C GLY A 78 11.60 12.04 -4.39
N LEU A 79 11.38 12.15 -3.08
CA LEU A 79 11.95 11.21 -2.11
C LEU A 79 11.20 9.87 -2.13
N LEU A 80 9.87 9.91 -2.19
CA LEU A 80 9.03 8.72 -2.27
C LEU A 80 9.25 7.93 -3.58
N GLU A 81 9.52 8.62 -4.67
CA GLU A 81 9.87 8.02 -5.96
C GLU A 81 11.07 7.07 -5.85
N LYS A 82 12.03 7.36 -4.96
CA LYS A 82 13.20 6.49 -4.73
C LYS A 82 12.85 5.14 -4.11
N PHE A 83 11.74 5.05 -3.40
CA PHE A 83 11.21 3.79 -2.91
C PHE A 83 10.65 2.93 -4.05
N ALA A 84 10.28 3.55 -5.17
CA ALA A 84 9.73 2.93 -6.37
C ALA A 84 8.55 1.98 -6.09
N PRO A 85 7.48 2.43 -5.42
CA PRO A 85 6.32 1.59 -5.18
C PRO A 85 5.69 1.14 -6.51
N THR A 86 5.19 -0.09 -6.54
CA THR A 86 4.42 -0.62 -7.66
C THR A 86 2.90 -0.51 -7.43
N ILE A 87 2.49 -0.27 -6.20
CA ILE A 87 1.10 -0.08 -5.79
C ILE A 87 1.08 1.13 -4.86
N ILE A 88 0.11 2.02 -5.07
CA ILE A 88 -0.18 3.15 -4.20
C ILE A 88 -1.59 2.97 -3.66
N VAL A 89 -1.72 3.09 -2.34
CA VAL A 89 -3.00 3.10 -1.64
C VAL A 89 -3.18 4.44 -0.94
N ILE A 90 -4.40 4.92 -0.86
CA ILE A 90 -4.75 6.21 -0.25
C ILE A 90 -5.88 6.03 0.77
N GLU A 91 -5.88 6.87 1.79
CA GLU A 91 -6.92 6.95 2.81
C GLU A 91 -8.16 7.68 2.26
N ARG A 92 -8.84 7.00 1.33
CA ARG A 92 -10.12 7.44 0.76
C ARG A 92 -11.10 6.27 0.84
N PRO A 93 -12.38 6.49 1.17
CA PRO A 93 -13.36 5.41 1.26
C PRO A 93 -13.44 4.56 0.00
N VAL A 94 -13.50 3.24 0.15
CA VAL A 94 -13.54 2.27 -0.98
C VAL A 94 -14.68 2.59 -1.95
N LYS A 95 -15.83 3.09 -1.46
CA LYS A 95 -16.96 3.54 -2.30
C LYS A 95 -16.62 4.68 -3.26
N MET A 96 -15.54 5.44 -2.98
CA MET A 96 -15.06 6.55 -3.81
C MET A 96 -14.12 6.10 -4.93
N GLN A 97 -13.82 4.80 -5.03
CA GLN A 97 -12.87 4.27 -6.02
C GLN A 97 -13.21 4.70 -7.45
N PHE A 98 -14.46 4.65 -7.87
CA PHE A 98 -14.87 5.03 -9.23
C PHE A 98 -14.60 6.51 -9.53
N GLU A 99 -14.87 7.37 -8.57
CA GLU A 99 -14.61 8.81 -8.67
C GLU A 99 -13.10 9.07 -8.72
N THR A 100 -12.34 8.46 -7.83
CA THR A 100 -10.88 8.54 -7.79
C THR A 100 -10.25 8.09 -9.11
N ASP A 101 -10.68 6.96 -9.66
CA ASP A 101 -10.22 6.46 -10.97
C ASP A 101 -10.54 7.49 -12.11
N SER A 102 -11.68 8.18 -12.02
CA SER A 102 -12.06 9.20 -13.00
C SER A 102 -11.20 10.46 -12.90
N LEU A 103 -10.99 10.98 -11.68
CA LEU A 103 -10.15 12.15 -11.43
C LEU A 103 -8.70 11.88 -11.82
N PHE A 104 -8.18 10.73 -11.42
CA PHE A 104 -6.80 10.35 -11.73
C PHE A 104 -6.55 10.21 -13.23
N ARG A 105 -7.47 9.60 -13.99
CA ARG A 105 -7.37 9.54 -15.47
C ARG A 105 -7.37 10.92 -16.11
N ARG A 106 -8.18 11.86 -15.61
CA ARG A 106 -8.20 13.24 -16.09
C ARG A 106 -6.88 13.94 -15.78
N TYR A 107 -6.29 13.70 -14.61
CA TYR A 107 -4.98 14.24 -14.24
C TYR A 107 -3.87 13.67 -15.13
N LEU A 108 -3.90 12.36 -15.45
CA LEU A 108 -2.95 11.76 -16.40
C LEU A 108 -3.06 12.35 -17.80
N ALA A 109 -4.25 12.77 -18.21
CA ALA A 109 -4.54 13.41 -19.49
C ALA A 109 -4.31 14.93 -19.52
N ASP A 110 -3.75 15.51 -18.44
CA ASP A 110 -3.55 16.95 -18.25
C ASP A 110 -4.87 17.78 -18.37
N CYS A 111 -6.00 17.16 -17.97
CA CYS A 111 -7.34 17.74 -18.00
C CYS A 111 -7.93 17.95 -16.59
N TYR A 112 -7.10 17.96 -15.57
CA TYR A 112 -7.50 18.15 -14.18
C TYR A 112 -6.37 18.74 -13.37
N ASP A 113 -6.66 19.84 -12.66
CA ASP A 113 -5.75 20.46 -11.71
C ASP A 113 -5.95 19.83 -10.32
N LEU A 114 -4.87 19.41 -9.69
CA LEU A 114 -4.90 18.80 -8.37
C LEU A 114 -5.48 19.75 -7.34
N GLN A 115 -6.40 19.23 -6.54
CA GLN A 115 -6.96 19.95 -5.41
C GLN A 115 -6.04 19.82 -4.18
N ARG A 116 -6.48 20.34 -3.02
CA ARG A 116 -5.64 20.37 -1.81
C ARG A 116 -5.37 19.00 -1.21
N GLY A 117 -6.26 18.04 -1.37
CA GLY A 117 -6.16 16.74 -0.69
C GLY A 117 -4.79 16.07 -0.83
N GLU A 118 -4.28 15.51 0.26
CA GLU A 118 -2.99 14.81 0.33
C GLU A 118 -2.93 13.62 -0.62
N ASP A 119 -4.05 12.96 -0.83
CA ASP A 119 -4.21 11.85 -1.78
C ASP A 119 -3.96 12.29 -3.24
N GLU A 120 -4.37 13.51 -3.61
CA GLU A 120 -4.09 14.08 -4.91
C GLU A 120 -2.68 14.68 -4.97
N GLN A 121 -2.33 15.51 -3.99
CA GLN A 121 -1.07 16.24 -3.97
C GLN A 121 0.16 15.32 -3.91
N ILE A 122 0.05 14.20 -3.21
CA ILE A 122 1.14 13.23 -3.08
C ILE A 122 0.84 11.99 -3.92
N GLY A 123 -0.30 11.35 -3.73
CA GLY A 123 -0.65 10.07 -4.36
C GLY A 123 -0.70 10.15 -5.88
N PHE A 124 -1.46 11.11 -6.43
CA PHE A 124 -1.61 11.26 -7.88
C PHE A 124 -0.29 11.67 -8.55
N ARG A 125 0.48 12.60 -7.93
CA ARG A 125 1.78 12.99 -8.45
C ARG A 125 2.76 11.84 -8.50
N LEU A 126 2.87 11.09 -7.40
CA LEU A 126 3.77 9.95 -7.33
C LEU A 126 3.40 8.88 -8.35
N ALA A 127 2.10 8.55 -8.47
CA ALA A 127 1.61 7.59 -9.45
C ALA A 127 1.95 8.02 -10.89
N LYS A 128 1.70 9.29 -11.23
CA LYS A 128 2.02 9.84 -12.57
C LYS A 128 3.51 9.74 -12.87
N ARG A 129 4.39 10.09 -11.92
CA ARG A 129 5.85 10.01 -12.09
C ARG A 129 6.35 8.59 -12.32
N LEU A 130 5.75 7.62 -11.62
CA LEU A 130 6.12 6.21 -11.70
C LEU A 130 5.44 5.45 -12.84
N GLY A 131 4.52 6.09 -13.57
CA GLY A 131 3.74 5.44 -14.63
C GLY A 131 2.75 4.39 -14.10
N ILE A 132 2.31 4.56 -12.84
CA ILE A 132 1.26 3.73 -12.24
C ILE A 132 -0.08 4.24 -12.77
N ASP A 133 -0.89 3.34 -13.30
CA ASP A 133 -2.14 3.67 -13.98
C ASP A 133 -3.37 3.66 -13.06
N ARG A 134 -3.21 3.18 -11.81
CA ARG A 134 -4.29 3.09 -10.83
C ARG A 134 -3.81 3.28 -9.41
N ILE A 135 -4.63 3.99 -8.62
CA ILE A 135 -4.47 4.19 -7.16
C ILE A 135 -5.65 3.52 -6.46
N TYR A 136 -5.44 2.95 -5.29
CA TYR A 136 -6.46 2.18 -4.58
C TYR A 136 -6.93 2.92 -3.32
N CYS A 137 -8.25 3.07 -3.20
CA CYS A 137 -8.90 3.57 -2.00
C CYS A 137 -9.05 2.42 -1.01
N VAL A 138 -8.58 2.59 0.23
CA VAL A 138 -8.55 1.50 1.22
C VAL A 138 -9.15 1.88 2.57
N ASP A 139 -9.63 3.14 2.71
CA ASP A 139 -10.29 3.55 3.94
C ASP A 139 -11.66 2.87 4.04
N GLU A 140 -11.79 2.06 5.07
CA GLU A 140 -13.04 1.42 5.45
C GLU A 140 -13.22 1.56 6.95
N TRP A 141 -14.21 2.35 7.34
CA TRP A 141 -14.62 2.45 8.72
C TRP A 141 -15.13 1.08 9.18
N GLY A 142 -14.29 0.36 9.90
CA GLY A 142 -14.67 -0.88 10.56
C GLY A 142 -15.77 -0.65 11.60
N LYS A 143 -16.18 -1.71 12.28
CA LYS A 143 -17.09 -1.56 13.42
C LYS A 143 -16.41 -0.69 14.47
N HIS A 144 -17.06 0.44 14.78
CA HIS A 144 -16.71 1.22 15.96
C HIS A 144 -17.05 0.37 17.19
N TYR A 145 -16.05 0.05 17.98
CA TYR A 145 -16.25 -0.66 19.24
C TYR A 145 -16.43 0.38 20.34
N ASP A 146 -17.68 0.71 20.68
CA ASP A 146 -18.02 1.65 21.76
C ASP A 146 -17.33 1.28 23.07
N GLU A 147 -17.10 0.00 23.30
CA GLU A 147 -16.38 -0.56 24.47
C GLU A 147 -14.92 -0.09 24.54
N ILE A 148 -14.25 0.13 23.40
CA ILE A 148 -12.88 0.64 23.38
C ILE A 148 -12.83 2.12 23.74
N ASP A 149 -13.83 2.88 23.30
CA ASP A 149 -13.95 4.30 23.63
C ASP A 149 -14.13 4.51 25.17
N GLU A 150 -14.89 3.64 25.82
CA GLU A 150 -15.02 3.68 27.28
C GLU A 150 -13.70 3.39 27.98
N LEU A 151 -12.93 2.39 27.50
CA LEU A 151 -11.62 2.04 28.04
C LEU A 151 -10.60 3.16 27.85
N LEU A 152 -10.64 3.85 26.72
CA LEU A 152 -9.73 4.97 26.44
C LEU A 152 -10.08 6.23 27.24
N ARG A 153 -11.35 6.40 27.64
CA ARG A 153 -11.83 7.52 28.48
C ARG A 153 -11.68 7.28 29.98
N ASP A 154 -11.42 6.05 30.40
CA ASP A 154 -11.23 5.72 31.81
C ASP A 154 -9.84 6.21 32.26
N GLU A 155 -9.79 7.44 32.81
CA GLU A 155 -8.58 8.04 33.38
C GLU A 155 -8.02 7.25 34.59
N ASN A 156 -8.77 6.29 35.12
CA ASN A 156 -8.36 5.48 36.28
C ASN A 156 -7.66 4.17 35.87
N SER A 157 -7.54 3.90 34.57
CA SER A 157 -6.85 2.71 34.04
C SER A 157 -5.33 2.87 33.92
N LYS A 158 -4.75 3.89 34.54
CA LYS A 158 -3.30 4.17 34.57
C LYS A 158 -2.63 3.62 35.82
#